data_e041eb45ad4cb66cdcde5fc24a91872f
#
_entry.id   e041eb45ad4cb66cdcde5fc24a91872f
#
_cell.length_a   1.000
_cell.length_b   1.000
_cell.length_c   1.000
_cell.angle_alpha   90.00
_cell.angle_beta   90.00
_cell.angle_gamma   90.00
#
_symmetry.space_group_name_H-M   'P 1'
#
loop_
_entity.id
_entity.type
_entity.pdbx_description
1 polymer ?
#
loop_
_entity_poly.entity_id
_entity_poly.type
_entity_poly.pdbx_seq_one_letter_code
_entity_poly.pdbx_strand_id
1 'polypeptide(L)'
;MSKNENSNELVVLSDKLAAIATNLNRSVMSVIGQDKVIGFEKAYIVSNAIAELKEMLTPEYMKPIMNLQGNKLGFKTDKDTSGGYPEAAVKNCLIEAVLFGLQPTGNQFNIIAGNMYATKEGVGYLLSKIPGLRYDIIPELPRIKDNSSAIVMNVEWTLNGHTNIKKLDIPVKVNNFMGTDAIIGKATRKARKWLYDTITGTEIPEGDISDTITIQPVDVKAKKEAIRNNSAQSEIPLP
;
A
#
# COMPACT_ATOMS: atom_id res chain seq x y z
N MET A 1 -31.60 20.01 -22.78
CA MET A 1 -30.82 19.10 -23.65
C MET A 1 -29.46 18.66 -23.11
N SER A 2 -28.97 19.10 -21.95
CA SER A 2 -27.60 18.81 -21.51
C SER A 2 -27.39 17.55 -20.64
N LYS A 3 -28.44 16.89 -20.16
CA LYS A 3 -28.27 15.70 -19.28
C LYS A 3 -28.00 14.39 -20.04
N ASN A 4 -28.38 14.27 -21.30
CA ASN A 4 -28.16 13.04 -22.09
C ASN A 4 -26.76 12.97 -22.73
N GLU A 5 -26.13 14.10 -23.01
CA GLU A 5 -24.76 14.12 -23.58
C GLU A 5 -23.73 13.68 -22.56
N ASN A 6 -23.81 14.16 -21.32
CA ASN A 6 -22.90 13.77 -20.23
C ASN A 6 -23.00 12.27 -19.86
N SER A 7 -24.16 11.66 -19.97
CA SER A 7 -24.30 10.22 -19.70
C SER A 7 -23.67 9.35 -20.80
N ASN A 8 -23.76 9.76 -22.05
CA ASN A 8 -23.14 9.05 -23.16
C ASN A 8 -21.63 9.19 -23.18
N GLU A 9 -21.07 10.36 -22.83
CA GLU A 9 -19.62 10.54 -22.67
C GLU A 9 -19.05 9.68 -21.54
N LEU A 10 -19.73 9.60 -20.39
CA LEU A 10 -19.34 8.74 -19.27
C LEU A 10 -19.36 7.24 -19.62
N VAL A 11 -20.34 6.78 -20.40
CA VAL A 11 -20.42 5.39 -20.86
C VAL A 11 -19.27 5.09 -21.84
N VAL A 12 -19.04 5.95 -22.83
CA VAL A 12 -17.93 5.79 -23.79
C VAL A 12 -16.56 5.82 -23.10
N LEU A 13 -16.39 6.66 -22.09
CA LEU A 13 -15.17 6.72 -21.29
C LEU A 13 -15.00 5.41 -20.48
N SER A 14 -16.08 4.90 -19.88
CA SER A 14 -16.09 3.64 -19.14
C SER A 14 -15.70 2.45 -20.01
N ASP A 15 -16.23 2.36 -21.24
CA ASP A 15 -15.93 1.28 -22.18
C ASP A 15 -14.46 1.32 -22.67
N LYS A 16 -13.95 2.51 -22.96
CA LYS A 16 -12.52 2.69 -23.28
C LYS A 16 -11.63 2.30 -22.10
N LEU A 17 -11.99 2.70 -20.88
CA LEU A 17 -11.29 2.34 -19.64
C LEU A 17 -11.29 0.82 -19.43
N ALA A 18 -12.41 0.17 -19.62
CA ALA A 18 -12.53 -1.28 -19.50
C ALA A 18 -11.66 -2.02 -20.54
N ALA A 19 -11.65 -1.54 -21.79
CA ALA A 19 -10.81 -2.10 -22.84
C ALA A 19 -9.31 -1.95 -22.53
N ILE A 20 -8.90 -0.79 -22.03
CA ILE A 20 -7.52 -0.49 -21.63
C ILE A 20 -7.13 -1.35 -20.42
N ALA A 21 -7.96 -1.39 -19.38
CA ALA A 21 -7.72 -2.24 -18.21
C ALA A 21 -7.60 -3.72 -18.59
N THR A 22 -8.40 -4.19 -19.55
CA THR A 22 -8.33 -5.55 -20.07
C THR A 22 -7.02 -5.81 -20.81
N ASN A 23 -6.60 -4.88 -21.66
CA ASN A 23 -5.33 -4.99 -22.39
C ASN A 23 -4.12 -4.92 -21.44
N LEU A 24 -4.16 -4.03 -20.44
CA LEU A 24 -3.16 -3.94 -19.38
C LEU A 24 -3.05 -5.23 -18.58
N ASN A 25 -4.19 -5.73 -18.08
CA ASN A 25 -4.20 -7.00 -17.35
C ASN A 25 -3.64 -8.14 -18.21
N ARG A 26 -3.93 -8.17 -19.50
CA ARG A 26 -3.40 -9.18 -20.41
C ARG A 26 -1.90 -9.03 -20.62
N SER A 27 -1.39 -7.82 -20.81
CA SER A 27 0.04 -7.55 -20.96
C SER A 27 0.82 -7.84 -19.68
N VAL A 28 0.31 -7.41 -18.52
CA VAL A 28 0.94 -7.62 -17.21
C VAL A 28 0.88 -9.10 -16.80
N MET A 29 -0.28 -9.75 -16.94
CA MET A 29 -0.43 -11.18 -16.62
C MET A 29 0.39 -12.08 -17.54
N SER A 30 0.60 -11.71 -18.80
CA SER A 30 1.47 -12.45 -19.70
C SER A 30 2.95 -12.37 -19.31
N VAL A 31 3.36 -11.28 -18.67
CA VAL A 31 4.75 -11.07 -18.23
C VAL A 31 5.04 -11.71 -16.88
N ILE A 32 4.14 -11.55 -15.91
CA ILE A 32 4.34 -12.01 -14.53
C ILE A 32 4.05 -13.51 -14.39
N GLY A 33 3.08 -14.04 -15.18
CA GLY A 33 2.64 -15.44 -15.10
C GLY A 33 3.43 -16.42 -15.98
N GLN A 34 4.41 -15.98 -16.75
CA GLN A 34 5.21 -16.87 -17.60
C GLN A 34 6.61 -17.10 -17.02
N ASP A 35 6.78 -18.17 -16.24
CA ASP A 35 8.10 -18.63 -15.76
C ASP A 35 9.10 -18.95 -16.90
N LYS A 36 8.64 -18.94 -18.15
CA LYS A 36 9.45 -19.27 -19.33
C LYS A 36 10.14 -18.06 -19.96
N VAL A 37 9.72 -16.84 -19.64
CA VAL A 37 10.30 -15.62 -20.19
C VAL A 37 11.34 -15.09 -19.21
N ILE A 38 12.63 -15.20 -19.59
CA ILE A 38 13.76 -14.84 -18.75
C ILE A 38 14.68 -13.83 -19.46
N GLY A 39 15.50 -13.13 -18.69
CA GLY A 39 16.58 -12.30 -19.20
C GLY A 39 16.08 -11.07 -19.97
N PHE A 40 16.68 -10.82 -21.12
CA PHE A 40 16.45 -9.63 -21.94
C PHE A 40 15.01 -9.56 -22.46
N GLU A 41 14.42 -10.69 -22.83
CA GLU A 41 13.03 -10.74 -23.31
C GLU A 41 12.06 -10.25 -22.24
N LYS A 42 12.22 -10.70 -20.99
CA LYS A 42 11.43 -10.22 -19.85
C LYS A 42 11.62 -8.71 -19.64
N ALA A 43 12.86 -8.24 -19.68
CA ALA A 43 13.17 -6.82 -19.55
C ALA A 43 12.52 -5.98 -20.67
N TYR A 44 12.55 -6.48 -21.92
CA TYR A 44 11.92 -5.81 -23.06
C TYR A 44 10.40 -5.71 -22.91
N ILE A 45 9.74 -6.82 -22.51
CA ILE A 45 8.28 -6.86 -22.33
C ILE A 45 7.85 -5.90 -21.20
N VAL A 46 8.57 -5.91 -20.06
CA VAL A 46 8.30 -4.99 -18.95
C VAL A 46 8.50 -3.52 -19.39
N SER A 47 9.58 -3.24 -20.10
CA SER A 47 9.88 -1.90 -20.62
C SER A 47 8.79 -1.40 -21.58
N ASN A 48 8.32 -2.27 -22.47
CA ASN A 48 7.22 -1.94 -23.39
C ASN A 48 5.91 -1.70 -22.65
N ALA A 49 5.58 -2.53 -21.67
CA ALA A 49 4.40 -2.33 -20.83
C ALA A 49 4.45 -1.00 -20.05
N ILE A 50 5.61 -0.60 -19.55
CA ILE A 50 5.82 0.71 -18.91
C ILE A 50 5.56 1.85 -19.91
N ALA A 51 6.06 1.74 -21.13
CA ALA A 51 5.86 2.75 -22.17
C ALA A 51 4.36 2.89 -22.52
N GLU A 52 3.68 1.79 -22.78
CA GLU A 52 2.24 1.75 -23.05
C GLU A 52 1.42 2.35 -21.90
N LEU A 53 1.75 1.98 -20.64
CA LEU A 53 1.11 2.55 -19.47
C LEU A 53 1.31 4.07 -19.35
N LYS A 54 2.50 4.56 -19.66
CA LYS A 54 2.80 6.00 -19.65
C LYS A 54 1.97 6.77 -20.68
N GLU A 55 1.74 6.21 -21.85
CA GLU A 55 0.92 6.81 -22.89
C GLU A 55 -0.57 6.77 -22.53
N MET A 56 -1.06 5.65 -21.99
CA MET A 56 -2.46 5.48 -21.64
C MET A 56 -2.91 6.30 -20.44
N LEU A 57 -2.04 6.53 -19.46
CA LEU A 57 -2.33 7.34 -18.27
C LEU A 57 -2.20 8.83 -18.60
N THR A 58 -3.12 9.33 -19.43
CA THR A 58 -3.26 10.76 -19.74
C THR A 58 -3.73 11.55 -18.51
N PRO A 59 -3.62 12.90 -18.49
CA PRO A 59 -4.13 13.70 -17.37
C PRO A 59 -5.61 13.47 -17.07
N GLU A 60 -6.43 13.19 -18.08
CA GLU A 60 -7.86 12.88 -17.91
C GLU A 60 -8.07 11.58 -17.14
N TYR A 61 -7.22 10.57 -17.40
CA TYR A 61 -7.21 9.31 -16.68
C TYR A 61 -6.68 9.44 -15.26
N MET A 62 -5.65 10.27 -15.08
CA MET A 62 -5.05 10.48 -13.77
C MET A 62 -5.96 11.26 -12.83
N LYS A 63 -6.84 12.14 -13.36
CA LYS A 63 -7.71 12.99 -12.53
C LYS A 63 -8.55 12.22 -11.49
N PRO A 64 -9.29 11.15 -11.81
CA PRO A 64 -10.00 10.36 -10.80
C PRO A 64 -9.05 9.60 -9.87
N ILE A 65 -7.88 9.17 -10.36
CA ILE A 65 -6.87 8.49 -9.54
C ILE A 65 -6.26 9.44 -8.52
N MET A 66 -6.01 10.69 -8.89
CA MET A 66 -5.51 11.71 -7.97
C MET A 66 -6.47 11.96 -6.81
N ASN A 67 -7.78 11.79 -6.99
CA ASN A 67 -8.78 11.88 -5.92
C ASN A 67 -8.70 10.72 -4.91
N LEU A 68 -8.00 9.65 -5.25
CA LEU A 68 -7.77 8.51 -4.34
C LEU A 68 -6.58 8.74 -3.40
N GLN A 69 -5.71 9.69 -3.73
CA GLN A 69 -4.56 10.03 -2.89
C GLN A 69 -5.04 10.62 -1.56
N GLY A 70 -4.56 10.07 -0.44
CA GLY A 70 -4.97 10.46 0.91
C GLY A 70 -6.40 10.05 1.29
N ASN A 71 -7.15 9.46 0.36
CA ASN A 71 -8.52 9.03 0.59
C ASN A 71 -8.55 7.67 1.30
N LYS A 72 -9.56 7.47 2.17
CA LYS A 72 -9.75 6.21 2.89
C LYS A 72 -9.96 5.00 1.98
N LEU A 73 -10.55 5.19 0.81
CA LEU A 73 -10.80 4.15 -0.18
C LEU A 73 -9.66 3.98 -1.19
N GLY A 74 -8.70 4.87 -1.17
CA GLY A 74 -7.57 4.91 -2.09
C GLY A 74 -6.26 4.41 -1.47
N PHE A 75 -5.22 5.20 -1.65
CA PHE A 75 -3.87 4.96 -1.13
C PHE A 75 -3.39 6.16 -0.32
N LYS A 76 -2.50 5.91 0.63
CA LYS A 76 -1.95 6.95 1.52
C LYS A 76 -0.58 7.40 1.04
N THR A 77 -0.22 8.63 1.43
CA THR A 77 1.11 9.17 1.21
C THR A 77 1.66 9.82 2.48
N ASP A 78 2.98 9.90 2.60
CA ASP A 78 3.64 10.66 3.67
C ASP A 78 3.44 12.18 3.54
N LYS A 79 2.81 12.63 2.43
CA LYS A 79 2.44 14.03 2.16
C LYS A 79 0.93 14.31 2.22
N ASP A 80 0.11 13.42 2.72
CA ASP A 80 -1.35 13.62 2.78
C ASP A 80 -1.75 14.92 3.50
N THR A 81 -1.00 15.31 4.54
CA THR A 81 -1.23 16.56 5.27
C THR A 81 -0.65 17.82 4.61
N SER A 82 0.15 17.65 3.56
CA SER A 82 0.85 18.74 2.86
C SER A 82 0.45 18.86 1.37
N GLY A 83 -0.75 18.37 1.01
CA GLY A 83 -1.31 18.48 -0.33
C GLY A 83 -1.00 17.30 -1.27
N GLY A 84 -0.33 16.28 -0.78
CA GLY A 84 -0.03 15.07 -1.54
C GLY A 84 1.13 15.22 -2.54
N TYR A 85 1.27 14.22 -3.40
CA TYR A 85 2.26 14.21 -4.49
C TYR A 85 1.69 14.75 -5.79
N PRO A 86 2.50 15.39 -6.65
CA PRO A 86 2.08 15.81 -7.97
C PRO A 86 1.77 14.59 -8.85
N GLU A 87 0.93 14.79 -9.87
CA GLU A 87 0.44 13.76 -10.79
C GLU A 87 1.57 12.89 -11.36
N ALA A 88 2.68 13.48 -11.79
CA ALA A 88 3.80 12.76 -12.37
C ALA A 88 4.41 11.72 -11.40
N ALA A 89 4.52 12.04 -10.11
CA ALA A 89 5.02 11.12 -9.09
C ALA A 89 4.00 10.00 -8.82
N VAL A 90 2.72 10.34 -8.67
CA VAL A 90 1.65 9.36 -8.49
C VAL A 90 1.55 8.43 -9.69
N LYS A 91 1.66 8.95 -10.91
CA LYS A 91 1.65 8.17 -12.15
C LYS A 91 2.77 7.12 -12.18
N ASN A 92 3.99 7.50 -11.82
CA ASN A 92 5.12 6.57 -11.78
C ASN A 92 4.91 5.47 -10.73
N CYS A 93 4.47 5.83 -9.52
CA CYS A 93 4.16 4.86 -8.47
C CYS A 93 2.98 3.95 -8.84
N LEU A 94 1.96 4.48 -9.54
CA LEU A 94 0.84 3.70 -10.03
C LEU A 94 1.28 2.65 -11.06
N ILE A 95 2.14 3.04 -12.01
CA ILE A 95 2.69 2.11 -13.01
C ILE A 95 3.43 0.97 -12.31
N GLU A 96 4.28 1.29 -11.36
CA GLU A 96 5.00 0.29 -10.57
C GLU A 96 4.04 -0.62 -9.80
N ALA A 97 3.05 -0.06 -9.11
CA ALA A 97 2.03 -0.81 -8.38
C ALA A 97 1.27 -1.78 -9.28
N VAL A 98 0.81 -1.32 -10.45
CA VAL A 98 0.08 -2.14 -11.42
C VAL A 98 0.94 -3.27 -11.99
N LEU A 99 2.23 -3.03 -12.23
CA LEU A 99 3.17 -4.06 -12.67
C LEU A 99 3.38 -5.16 -11.62
N PHE A 100 3.28 -4.82 -10.33
CA PHE A 100 3.23 -5.81 -9.25
C PHE A 100 1.84 -6.45 -9.07
N GLY A 101 0.81 -5.99 -9.77
CA GLY A 101 -0.56 -6.47 -9.64
C GLY A 101 -1.36 -5.78 -8.53
N LEU A 102 -0.87 -4.67 -7.98
CA LEU A 102 -1.56 -3.86 -6.97
C LEU A 102 -2.53 -2.88 -7.61
N GLN A 103 -3.52 -2.44 -6.85
CA GLN A 103 -4.56 -1.51 -7.29
C GLN A 103 -4.50 -0.19 -6.49
N PRO A 104 -4.92 0.95 -7.09
CA PRO A 104 -4.96 2.24 -6.40
C PRO A 104 -6.10 2.36 -5.37
N THR A 105 -6.84 1.29 -5.12
CA THR A 105 -7.94 1.22 -4.16
C THR A 105 -7.64 0.25 -3.03
N GLY A 106 -8.32 0.40 -1.90
CA GLY A 106 -8.20 -0.53 -0.77
C GLY A 106 -6.87 -0.44 -0.04
N ASN A 107 -6.18 0.68 -0.15
CA ASN A 107 -4.89 0.92 0.50
C ASN A 107 -3.85 -0.18 0.23
N GLN A 108 -3.76 -0.65 -1.03
CA GLN A 108 -2.84 -1.74 -1.39
C GLN A 108 -1.39 -1.30 -1.49
N PHE A 109 -1.13 -0.02 -1.70
CA PHE A 109 0.20 0.56 -1.65
C PHE A 109 0.17 1.95 -1.01
N ASN A 110 1.31 2.41 -0.57
CA ASN A 110 1.57 3.77 -0.10
C ASN A 110 2.63 4.42 -0.98
N ILE A 111 2.61 5.75 -1.04
CA ILE A 111 3.71 6.53 -1.63
C ILE A 111 4.47 7.18 -0.48
N ILE A 112 5.76 6.83 -0.33
CA ILE A 112 6.64 7.33 0.72
C ILE A 112 7.94 7.82 0.07
N ALA A 113 8.30 9.06 0.32
CA ALA A 113 9.48 9.72 -0.30
C ALA A 113 9.49 9.61 -1.84
N GLY A 114 8.28 9.60 -2.46
CA GLY A 114 8.12 9.51 -3.92
C GLY A 114 8.23 8.11 -4.51
N ASN A 115 8.34 7.07 -3.69
CA ASN A 115 8.42 5.67 -4.11
C ASN A 115 7.19 4.87 -3.69
N MET A 116 6.86 3.84 -4.47
CA MET A 116 5.78 2.91 -4.17
C MET A 116 6.22 1.86 -3.16
N TYR A 117 5.36 1.59 -2.17
CA TYR A 117 5.55 0.53 -1.17
C TYR A 117 4.25 -0.24 -0.97
N ALA A 118 4.31 -1.56 -1.12
CA ALA A 118 3.16 -2.42 -0.84
C ALA A 118 2.82 -2.42 0.66
N THR A 119 1.55 -2.30 0.97
CA THR A 119 1.04 -2.37 2.35
C THR A 119 0.76 -3.81 2.77
N LYS A 120 0.35 -3.98 4.03
CA LYS A 120 -0.14 -5.27 4.53
C LYS A 120 -1.34 -5.78 3.72
N GLU A 121 -2.24 -4.87 3.33
CA GLU A 121 -3.42 -5.15 2.51
C GLU A 121 -3.01 -5.54 1.09
N GLY A 122 -2.06 -4.82 0.50
CA GLY A 122 -1.56 -5.08 -0.85
C GLY A 122 -0.88 -6.45 -0.95
N VAL A 123 0.05 -6.75 -0.05
CA VAL A 123 0.71 -8.07 -0.05
C VAL A 123 -0.30 -9.19 0.23
N GLY A 124 -1.28 -8.95 1.14
CA GLY A 124 -2.37 -9.91 1.37
C GLY A 124 -3.22 -10.15 0.13
N TYR A 125 -3.50 -9.09 -0.64
CA TYR A 125 -4.20 -9.20 -1.93
C TYR A 125 -3.40 -10.01 -2.94
N LEU A 126 -2.10 -9.76 -3.09
CA LEU A 126 -1.25 -10.53 -4.00
C LEU A 126 -1.20 -12.01 -3.63
N LEU A 127 -1.02 -12.33 -2.34
CA LEU A 127 -1.08 -13.72 -1.85
C LEU A 127 -2.42 -14.39 -2.16
N SER A 128 -3.55 -13.67 -2.06
CA SER A 128 -4.87 -14.20 -2.39
C SER A 128 -5.07 -14.53 -3.87
N LYS A 129 -4.20 -14.01 -4.75
CA LYS A 129 -4.24 -14.26 -6.20
C LYS A 129 -3.40 -15.47 -6.62
N ILE A 130 -2.60 -16.05 -5.73
CA ILE A 130 -1.81 -17.25 -6.03
C ILE A 130 -2.74 -18.48 -6.03
N PRO A 131 -2.92 -19.15 -7.17
CA PRO A 131 -3.83 -20.28 -7.26
C PRO A 131 -3.42 -21.41 -6.32
N GLY A 132 -4.38 -21.94 -5.56
CA GLY A 132 -4.16 -23.08 -4.65
C GLY A 132 -3.37 -22.76 -3.38
N LEU A 133 -2.94 -21.52 -3.18
CA LEU A 133 -2.28 -21.12 -1.94
C LEU A 133 -3.30 -21.04 -0.79
N ARG A 134 -2.97 -21.70 0.31
CA ARG A 134 -3.60 -21.50 1.62
C ARG A 134 -2.50 -21.16 2.61
N TYR A 135 -2.70 -20.19 3.48
CA TYR A 135 -1.71 -19.81 4.46
C TYR A 135 -2.32 -19.28 5.75
N ASP A 136 -1.58 -19.45 6.84
CA ASP A 136 -1.87 -18.85 8.12
C ASP A 136 -0.61 -18.20 8.70
N ILE A 137 -0.78 -17.07 9.37
CA ILE A 137 0.31 -16.31 10.00
C ILE A 137 -0.10 -15.97 11.42
N ILE A 138 0.45 -16.71 12.37
CA ILE A 138 0.10 -16.62 13.79
C ILE A 138 1.24 -15.92 14.54
N PRO A 139 1.01 -14.71 15.08
CA PRO A 139 1.98 -13.99 15.89
C PRO A 139 2.07 -14.59 17.30
N GLU A 140 3.29 -14.68 17.82
CA GLU A 140 3.50 -14.82 19.26
C GLU A 140 3.46 -13.44 19.94
N LEU A 141 3.59 -13.38 21.25
CA LEU A 141 3.66 -12.10 21.97
C LEU A 141 4.96 -11.36 21.63
N PRO A 142 4.90 -10.03 21.40
CA PRO A 142 6.09 -9.26 21.09
C PRO A 142 7.03 -9.18 22.31
N ARG A 143 8.31 -9.36 22.05
CA ARG A 143 9.39 -9.15 23.01
C ARG A 143 9.90 -7.73 22.81
N ILE A 144 9.56 -6.83 23.74
CA ILE A 144 9.88 -5.41 23.63
C ILE A 144 11.10 -5.10 24.51
N LYS A 145 12.09 -4.41 23.92
CA LYS A 145 13.26 -3.90 24.63
C LYS A 145 13.60 -2.52 24.08
N ASP A 146 13.53 -1.51 24.93
CA ASP A 146 13.77 -0.10 24.58
C ASP A 146 12.94 0.34 23.34
N ASN A 147 13.61 0.81 22.29
CA ASN A 147 12.99 1.23 21.03
C ASN A 147 12.93 0.12 19.97
N SER A 148 13.06 -1.13 20.38
CA SER A 148 13.00 -2.28 19.49
C SER A 148 12.07 -3.35 20.03
N SER A 149 11.48 -4.12 19.12
CA SER A 149 10.72 -5.32 19.43
C SER A 149 11.10 -6.43 18.46
N ALA A 150 10.95 -7.65 18.90
CA ALA A 150 11.01 -8.82 18.04
C ALA A 150 9.76 -9.67 18.27
N ILE A 151 9.19 -10.16 17.18
CA ILE A 151 8.02 -11.05 17.21
C ILE A 151 8.34 -12.31 16.45
N VAL A 152 8.03 -13.45 17.04
CA VAL A 152 8.00 -14.72 16.32
C VAL A 152 6.67 -14.83 15.58
N MET A 153 6.74 -14.98 14.27
CA MET A 153 5.61 -15.22 13.39
C MET A 153 5.66 -16.68 12.93
N ASN A 154 4.68 -17.46 13.32
CA ASN A 154 4.54 -18.83 12.84
C ASN A 154 3.78 -18.78 11.51
N VAL A 155 4.48 -19.07 10.42
CA VAL A 155 3.94 -19.05 9.06
C VAL A 155 3.75 -20.48 8.59
N GLU A 156 2.51 -20.86 8.31
CA GLU A 156 2.15 -22.12 7.69
C GLU A 156 1.53 -21.85 6.32
N TRP A 157 1.94 -22.59 5.31
CA TRP A 157 1.30 -22.48 3.99
C TRP A 157 1.29 -23.81 3.26
N THR A 158 0.24 -24.00 2.48
CA THR A 158 0.07 -25.14 1.58
C THR A 158 -0.01 -24.62 0.15
N LEU A 159 0.82 -25.18 -0.71
CA LEU A 159 0.84 -24.88 -2.15
C LEU A 159 1.11 -26.17 -2.92
N ASN A 160 0.32 -26.43 -3.96
CA ASN A 160 0.43 -27.65 -4.79
C ASN A 160 0.41 -28.95 -3.95
N GLY A 161 -0.37 -28.99 -2.87
CA GLY A 161 -0.49 -30.14 -1.98
C GLY A 161 0.66 -30.31 -0.96
N HIS A 162 1.67 -29.47 -0.99
CA HIS A 162 2.77 -29.47 -0.02
C HIS A 162 2.55 -28.43 1.05
N THR A 163 2.57 -28.86 2.32
CA THR A 163 2.48 -27.98 3.49
C THR A 163 3.88 -27.70 4.02
N ASN A 164 4.14 -26.43 4.30
CA ASN A 164 5.39 -25.93 4.85
C ASN A 164 5.10 -25.11 6.11
N ILE A 165 6.02 -25.15 7.07
CA ILE A 165 5.95 -24.36 8.31
C ILE A 165 7.28 -23.67 8.51
N LYS A 166 7.23 -22.38 8.85
CA LYS A 166 8.41 -21.59 9.17
C LYS A 166 8.16 -20.67 10.35
N LYS A 167 9.11 -20.61 11.27
CA LYS A 167 9.17 -19.58 12.30
C LYS A 167 10.07 -18.45 11.85
N LEU A 168 9.54 -17.23 11.84
CA LEU A 168 10.26 -16.01 11.48
C LEU A 168 10.40 -15.15 12.73
N ASP A 169 11.62 -14.81 13.13
CA ASP A 169 11.86 -13.82 14.17
C ASP A 169 12.00 -12.43 13.51
N ILE A 170 10.96 -11.62 13.62
CA ILE A 170 10.82 -10.37 12.87
C ILE A 170 11.13 -9.18 13.78
N PRO A 171 12.21 -8.43 13.51
CA PRO A 171 12.49 -7.20 14.22
C PRO A 171 11.56 -6.07 13.76
N VAL A 172 11.04 -5.33 14.75
CA VAL A 172 10.19 -4.16 14.56
C VAL A 172 10.73 -2.98 15.34
N LYS A 173 11.00 -1.87 14.68
CA LYS A 173 11.27 -0.61 15.38
C LYS A 173 10.00 -0.13 16.07
N VAL A 174 10.11 0.19 17.35
CA VAL A 174 9.01 0.70 18.15
C VAL A 174 9.30 2.12 18.64
N ASN A 175 8.25 2.85 18.95
CA ASN A 175 8.34 4.13 19.63
C ASN A 175 7.43 4.09 20.87
N ASN A 176 7.55 5.06 21.75
CA ASN A 176 6.81 5.12 23.02
C ASN A 176 5.28 5.17 22.91
N PHE A 177 4.75 5.36 21.69
CA PHE A 177 3.31 5.46 21.43
C PHE A 177 2.76 4.23 20.70
N MET A 178 3.60 3.26 20.38
CA MET A 178 3.22 2.09 19.61
C MET A 178 2.67 1.00 20.52
N GLY A 179 1.38 0.71 20.40
CA GLY A 179 0.76 -0.42 21.07
C GLY A 179 1.11 -1.77 20.45
N THR A 180 0.82 -2.83 21.18
CA THR A 180 1.04 -4.23 20.76
C THR A 180 0.45 -4.52 19.38
N ASP A 181 -0.78 -4.05 19.11
CA ASP A 181 -1.45 -4.27 17.82
C ASP A 181 -0.71 -3.65 16.64
N ALA A 182 -0.11 -2.46 16.83
CA ALA A 182 0.68 -1.82 15.80
C ALA A 182 1.99 -2.58 15.54
N ILE A 183 2.61 -3.13 16.58
CA ILE A 183 3.82 -3.97 16.46
C ILE A 183 3.48 -5.26 15.71
N ILE A 184 2.39 -5.95 16.10
CA ILE A 184 1.90 -7.14 15.40
C ILE A 184 1.57 -6.83 13.93
N GLY A 185 0.90 -5.69 13.68
CA GLY A 185 0.58 -5.26 12.32
C GLY A 185 1.81 -5.09 11.41
N LYS A 186 2.87 -4.47 11.93
CA LYS A 186 4.16 -4.33 11.21
C LYS A 186 4.82 -5.68 10.96
N ALA A 187 4.84 -6.56 11.95
CA ALA A 187 5.41 -7.91 11.81
C ALA A 187 4.60 -8.75 10.80
N THR A 188 3.27 -8.65 10.84
CA THR A 188 2.39 -9.36 9.86
C THR A 188 2.67 -8.90 8.44
N ARG A 189 2.89 -7.57 8.20
CA ARG A 189 3.26 -7.07 6.87
C ARG A 189 4.55 -7.72 6.38
N LYS A 190 5.59 -7.71 7.22
CA LYS A 190 6.88 -8.32 6.90
C LYS A 190 6.80 -9.84 6.67
N ALA A 191 5.99 -10.56 7.47
CA ALA A 191 5.77 -11.98 7.30
C ALA A 191 5.03 -12.29 5.99
N ARG A 192 4.01 -11.51 5.62
CA ARG A 192 3.32 -11.63 4.33
C ARG A 192 4.26 -11.38 3.16
N LYS A 193 5.08 -10.32 3.25
CA LYS A 193 6.10 -10.04 2.24
C LYS A 193 7.06 -11.21 2.09
N TRP A 194 7.61 -11.70 3.19
CA TRP A 194 8.52 -12.84 3.18
C TRP A 194 7.88 -14.06 2.49
N LEU A 195 6.61 -14.36 2.83
CA LEU A 195 5.88 -15.48 2.22
C LEU A 195 5.70 -15.28 0.72
N TYR A 196 5.29 -14.08 0.30
CA TYR A 196 5.11 -13.72 -1.10
C TYR A 196 6.42 -13.87 -1.89
N ASP A 197 7.50 -13.27 -1.40
CA ASP A 197 8.83 -13.34 -2.02
C ASP A 197 9.33 -14.79 -2.11
N THR A 198 9.09 -15.59 -1.05
CA THR A 198 9.50 -17.01 -1.00
C THR A 198 8.77 -17.85 -2.06
N ILE A 199 7.47 -17.61 -2.25
CA ILE A 199 6.65 -18.40 -3.18
C ILE A 199 6.87 -17.95 -4.62
N THR A 200 6.98 -16.65 -4.87
CA THR A 200 7.02 -16.10 -6.23
C THR A 200 8.43 -15.87 -6.76
N GLY A 201 9.43 -15.86 -5.89
CA GLY A 201 10.80 -15.45 -6.25
C GLY A 201 10.91 -13.96 -6.62
N THR A 202 9.89 -13.16 -6.35
CA THR A 202 9.83 -11.74 -6.71
C THR A 202 9.86 -10.90 -5.44
N GLU A 203 10.87 -10.03 -5.31
CA GLU A 203 10.91 -9.07 -4.21
C GLU A 203 10.00 -7.87 -4.50
N ILE A 204 9.09 -7.58 -3.58
CA ILE A 204 8.23 -6.39 -3.62
C ILE A 204 8.66 -5.39 -2.55
N PRO A 205 8.83 -4.08 -2.88
CA PRO A 205 9.05 -3.06 -1.87
C PRO A 205 7.87 -3.00 -0.90
N GLU A 206 8.13 -3.04 0.40
CA GLU A 206 7.08 -2.96 1.42
C GLU A 206 7.33 -1.79 2.37
N GLY A 207 6.28 -1.14 2.82
CA GLY A 207 6.37 -0.03 3.74
C GLY A 207 5.01 0.44 4.23
N ASP A 208 5.04 1.25 5.29
CA ASP A 208 3.85 1.88 5.83
C ASP A 208 4.19 3.30 6.28
N ILE A 209 3.24 4.22 6.11
CA ILE A 209 3.40 5.62 6.52
C ILE A 209 3.72 5.73 8.00
N SER A 210 3.21 4.83 8.82
CA SER A 210 3.55 4.78 10.25
C SER A 210 5.03 4.53 10.52
N ASP A 211 5.81 4.05 9.54
CA ASP A 211 7.26 3.87 9.66
C ASP A 211 8.02 5.20 9.46
N THR A 212 7.41 6.17 8.78
CA THR A 212 8.01 7.49 8.46
C THR A 212 7.66 8.56 9.49
N ILE A 213 6.58 8.36 10.26
CA ILE A 213 6.17 9.31 11.29
C ILE A 213 7.16 9.20 12.47
N THR A 214 8.22 9.97 12.41
CA THR A 214 8.94 10.38 13.60
C THR A 214 8.03 11.35 14.32
N ILE A 215 7.21 10.86 15.27
CA ILE A 215 6.36 11.72 16.09
C ILE A 215 7.32 12.61 16.87
N GLN A 216 7.44 13.88 16.47
CA GLN A 216 8.04 14.87 17.34
C GLN A 216 7.23 14.83 18.64
N PRO A 217 7.88 14.77 19.80
CA PRO A 217 7.15 14.75 21.06
C PRO A 217 6.27 16.00 21.09
N VAL A 218 4.96 15.79 21.05
CA VAL A 218 4.01 16.88 21.30
C VAL A 218 4.33 17.35 22.71
N ASP A 219 4.77 18.59 22.84
CA ASP A 219 5.06 19.18 24.15
C ASP A 219 3.77 19.19 24.97
N VAL A 220 3.62 18.16 25.79
CA VAL A 220 2.44 17.95 26.66
C VAL A 220 2.29 19.11 27.64
N LYS A 221 3.39 19.87 27.92
CA LYS A 221 3.34 21.08 28.74
C LYS A 221 2.63 22.20 28.01
N ALA A 222 2.92 22.47 26.74
CA ALA A 222 2.26 23.49 25.94
C ALA A 222 0.75 23.21 25.78
N LYS A 223 0.36 21.94 25.63
CA LYS A 223 -1.05 21.54 25.54
C LYS A 223 -1.79 21.68 26.88
N LYS A 224 -1.13 21.41 28.01
CA LYS A 224 -1.69 21.61 29.36
C LYS A 224 -1.84 23.10 29.69
N GLU A 225 -0.89 23.94 29.28
CA GLU A 225 -0.99 25.40 29.46
C GLU A 225 -2.09 26.02 28.59
N ALA A 226 -2.26 25.58 27.35
CA ALA A 226 -3.34 26.02 26.47
C ALA A 226 -4.73 25.65 27.03
N ILE A 227 -4.87 24.46 27.62
CA ILE A 227 -6.12 24.02 28.26
C ILE A 227 -6.38 24.83 29.54
N ARG A 228 -5.36 25.13 30.35
CA ARG A 228 -5.47 25.94 31.55
C ARG A 228 -5.88 27.38 31.26
N ASN A 229 -5.31 27.97 30.22
CA ASN A 229 -5.64 29.34 29.82
C ASN A 229 -7.04 29.48 29.23
N ASN A 230 -7.54 28.44 28.51
CA ASN A 230 -8.94 28.42 28.06
C ASN A 230 -9.96 28.22 29.19
N SER A 231 -9.60 27.51 30.25
CA SER A 231 -10.47 27.30 31.41
C SER A 231 -10.57 28.56 32.29
N ALA A 232 -9.58 29.43 32.30
CA ALA A 232 -9.56 30.68 33.07
C ALA A 232 -10.38 31.82 32.43
N GLN A 233 -10.79 31.68 31.18
CA GLN A 233 -11.60 32.70 30.46
C GLN A 233 -13.12 32.42 30.47
N SER A 234 -13.59 31.37 31.11
CA SER A 234 -15.00 30.99 31.15
C SER A 234 -15.72 31.25 32.48
N GLU A 235 -15.21 32.14 33.36
CA GLU A 235 -16.00 32.64 34.51
C GLU A 235 -16.93 33.74 34.00
N ILE A 236 -18.17 33.34 33.68
CA ILE A 236 -19.30 34.26 33.45
C ILE A 236 -19.74 34.78 34.81
N PRO A 237 -19.77 36.10 35.07
CA PRO A 237 -20.37 36.60 36.29
C PRO A 237 -21.87 36.38 36.24
N LEU A 238 -22.40 35.69 37.24
CA LEU A 238 -23.83 35.58 37.48
C LEU A 238 -24.39 36.91 38.01
N PRO A 239 -25.63 37.25 37.66
CA PRO A 239 -26.27 38.53 38.04
C PRO A 239 -26.60 38.63 39.52
#